data_2c9c2476d25c64596f37b00fca712153
#
_entry.id   2c9c2476d25c64596f37b00fca712153
#
_cell.length_a   1.000
_cell.length_b   1.000
_cell.length_c   1.000
_cell.angle_alpha   90.00
_cell.angle_beta   90.00
_cell.angle_gamma   90.00
#
_symmetry.space_group_name_H-M   'P 1'
#
loop_
_entity.id
_entity.type
_entity.pdbx_description
1 polymer ?
#
loop_
_entity_poly.entity_id
_entity_poly.type
_entity_poly.pdbx_seq_one_letter_code
_entity_poly.pdbx_strand_id
1 'polypeptide(L)' 'MPGRVARVTEVIAGSPNNFQEAIKLAFDRANQTLRNITGMKIVDMSVMCEAGQIQEYRVRAEVIFVLE' A
#
# COMPACT_ATOMS: atom_id res chain seq x y z
N MET A 1 -23.00 -15.18 16.10
CA MET A 1 -22.63 -14.28 15.02
C MET A 1 -21.61 -14.96 14.12
N PRO A 2 -21.82 -14.92 12.84
CA PRO A 2 -20.82 -15.49 11.95
C PRO A 2 -19.54 -14.70 12.01
N GLY A 3 -18.45 -15.40 11.90
CA GLY A 3 -17.15 -14.76 11.80
C GLY A 3 -16.96 -14.11 10.45
N ARG A 4 -15.81 -13.46 10.29
CA ARG A 4 -15.40 -12.89 9.03
C ARG A 4 -14.11 -13.52 8.59
N VAL A 5 -13.95 -13.63 7.29
CA VAL A 5 -12.69 -14.03 6.70
C VAL A 5 -12.17 -12.86 5.89
N ALA A 6 -10.96 -12.48 6.16
CA ALA A 6 -10.29 -11.43 5.43
C ALA A 6 -9.08 -11.99 4.70
N ARG A 7 -8.71 -11.32 3.66
CA ARG A 7 -7.54 -11.67 2.87
C ARG A 7 -6.59 -10.47 2.82
N VAL A 8 -5.32 -10.76 2.66
CA VAL A 8 -4.31 -9.73 2.57
C VAL A 8 -3.60 -9.84 1.23
N THR A 9 -3.45 -8.72 0.56
CA THR A 9 -2.64 -8.61 -0.65
C THR A 9 -1.54 -7.60 -0.41
N GLU A 10 -0.31 -7.96 -0.72
CA GLU A 10 0.81 -7.05 -0.56
C GLU A 10 1.04 -6.26 -1.84
N VAL A 11 1.25 -4.96 -1.69
CA VAL A 11 1.56 -4.07 -2.81
C VAL A 11 2.76 -3.21 -2.46
N ILE A 12 3.47 -2.78 -3.49
CA ILE A 12 4.58 -1.84 -3.35
C ILE A 12 4.26 -0.64 -4.22
N ALA A 13 4.39 0.56 -3.65
CA ALA A 13 4.17 1.79 -4.39
C ALA A 13 5.30 2.77 -4.12
N GLY A 14 5.59 3.60 -5.10
CA GLY A 14 6.61 4.62 -4.98
C GLY A 14 6.12 5.97 -5.48
N SER A 15 6.65 7.02 -4.90
CA SER A 15 6.37 8.39 -5.29
C SER A 15 7.67 9.18 -5.31
N PRO A 16 7.86 10.06 -6.28
CA PRO A 16 9.02 10.94 -6.28
C PRO A 16 8.91 12.06 -5.24
N ASN A 17 7.74 12.24 -4.63
CA ASN A 17 7.45 13.40 -3.80
C ASN A 17 7.50 13.13 -2.30
N ASN A 18 6.77 12.11 -1.82
CA ASN A 18 6.71 11.80 -0.39
C ASN A 18 6.06 10.44 -0.15
N PHE A 19 6.16 9.97 1.10
CA PHE A 19 5.58 8.68 1.48
C PHE A 19 4.06 8.72 1.47
N GLN A 20 3.47 9.84 1.84
CA GLN A 20 2.01 9.97 1.89
C GLN A 20 1.41 9.75 0.51
N GLU A 21 2.04 10.31 -0.52
CA GLU A 21 1.60 10.10 -1.88
C GLU A 21 1.74 8.63 -2.30
N ALA A 22 2.83 7.99 -1.90
CA ALA A 22 3.04 6.57 -2.20
C ALA A 22 1.94 5.72 -1.56
N ILE A 23 1.56 6.01 -0.31
CA ILE A 23 0.50 5.30 0.38
C ILE A 23 -0.83 5.47 -0.36
N LYS A 24 -1.13 6.69 -0.78
CA LYS A 24 -2.37 6.96 -1.51
C LYS A 24 -2.40 6.24 -2.85
N LEU A 25 -1.27 6.22 -3.56
CA LEU A 25 -1.18 5.50 -4.82
C LEU A 25 -1.42 4.01 -4.62
N ALA A 26 -0.85 3.43 -3.56
CA ALA A 26 -1.07 2.03 -3.25
C ALA A 26 -2.54 1.73 -3.03
N PHE A 27 -3.22 2.57 -2.25
CA PHE A 27 -4.65 2.40 -1.98
C PHE A 27 -5.48 2.57 -3.24
N ASP A 28 -5.24 3.64 -4.00
CA ASP A 28 -6.02 3.92 -5.20
C ASP A 28 -5.92 2.77 -6.20
N ARG A 29 -4.72 2.22 -6.38
CA ARG A 29 -4.54 1.11 -7.31
C ARG A 29 -5.22 -0.15 -6.82
N ALA A 30 -5.08 -0.46 -5.54
CA ALA A 30 -5.73 -1.64 -4.95
C ALA A 30 -7.25 -1.52 -5.04
N ASN A 31 -7.76 -0.31 -4.82
CA ASN A 31 -9.20 -0.07 -4.83
C ASN A 31 -9.83 -0.23 -6.22
N GLN A 32 -9.03 -0.26 -7.28
CA GLN A 32 -9.53 -0.50 -8.63
C GLN A 32 -9.93 -1.96 -8.84
N THR A 33 -9.29 -2.88 -8.13
CA THR A 33 -9.48 -4.30 -8.37
C THR A 33 -10.02 -5.08 -7.18
N LEU A 34 -9.88 -4.54 -5.97
CA LEU A 34 -10.35 -5.21 -4.75
C LEU A 34 -11.60 -4.56 -4.24
N ARG A 35 -12.46 -5.36 -3.61
CA ARG A 35 -13.69 -4.88 -2.99
C ARG A 35 -13.60 -5.07 -1.48
N ASN A 36 -14.33 -4.24 -0.76
CA ASN A 36 -14.43 -4.35 0.70
C ASN A 36 -13.10 -4.20 1.41
N ILE A 37 -12.29 -3.26 0.96
CA ILE A 37 -11.04 -2.94 1.64
C ILE A 37 -11.38 -2.31 2.98
N THR A 38 -10.89 -2.90 4.07
CA THR A 38 -11.16 -2.44 5.42
C THR A 38 -9.94 -1.83 6.10
N GLY A 39 -8.77 -2.06 5.52
CA GLY A 39 -7.57 -1.50 6.12
C GLY A 39 -6.37 -1.69 5.23
N MET A 40 -5.31 -1.00 5.61
CA MET A 40 -4.03 -1.11 4.94
C MET A 40 -2.95 -0.93 6.00
N LYS A 41 -2.04 -1.87 6.06
CA LYS A 41 -0.95 -1.82 7.01
C LYS A 41 0.35 -1.53 6.26
N ILE A 42 1.06 -0.49 6.67
CA ILE A 42 2.36 -0.19 6.08
C ILE A 42 3.39 -1.06 6.76
N VAL A 43 3.98 -1.95 5.99
CA VAL A 43 4.91 -2.95 6.49
C VAL A 43 6.33 -2.44 6.48
N ASP A 44 6.66 -1.62 5.48
CA ASP A 44 8.02 -1.14 5.29
C ASP A 44 8.01 0.17 4.52
N MET A 45 8.98 1.03 4.82
CA MET A 45 9.18 2.30 4.12
C MET A 45 10.66 2.42 3.81
N SER A 46 10.95 2.81 2.57
CA SER A 46 12.33 2.95 2.15
C SER A 46 12.45 4.07 1.15
N VAL A 47 13.66 4.54 0.93
CA VAL A 47 13.93 5.52 -0.11
C VAL A 47 14.96 4.94 -1.07
N MET A 48 14.79 5.23 -2.34
CA MET A 48 15.77 4.91 -3.36
C MET A 48 16.56 6.18 -3.64
N CYS A 49 17.88 6.06 -3.64
CA CYS A 49 18.76 7.21 -3.80
C CYS A 49 19.69 6.99 -4.97
N GLU A 50 20.06 8.08 -5.64
CA GLU A 50 21.02 8.07 -6.72
C GLU A 50 21.70 9.41 -6.77
N ALA A 51 23.02 9.39 -6.96
CA ALA A 51 23.83 10.61 -7.10
C ALA A 51 23.61 11.60 -5.93
N GLY A 52 23.48 11.07 -4.71
CA GLY A 52 23.32 11.91 -3.53
C GLY A 52 21.93 12.50 -3.35
N GLN A 53 20.95 12.03 -4.11
CA GLN A 53 19.59 12.55 -4.04
C GLN A 53 18.58 11.43 -3.85
N ILE A 54 17.50 11.74 -3.14
CA ILE A 54 16.38 10.80 -3.00
C ILE A 54 15.59 10.84 -4.30
N GLN A 55 15.46 9.68 -4.94
CA GLN A 55 14.72 9.55 -6.19
C GLN A 55 13.29 9.10 -5.99
N GLU A 56 13.07 8.27 -4.98
CA GLU A 56 11.75 7.68 -4.80
C GLU A 56 11.52 7.38 -3.32
N TYR A 57 10.31 7.68 -2.87
CA TYR A 57 9.81 7.28 -1.56
C TYR A 57 8.94 6.06 -1.79
N ARG A 58 9.32 4.93 -1.22
CA ARG A 58 8.67 3.64 -1.50
C ARG A 58 8.05 3.06 -0.23
N VAL A 59 6.83 2.54 -0.37
CA VAL A 59 6.15 1.84 0.72
C VAL A 59 5.79 0.44 0.29
N ARG A 60 5.86 -0.50 1.23
CA ARG A 60 5.29 -1.83 1.08
C ARG A 60 4.11 -1.91 2.02
N ALA A 61 2.97 -2.27 1.50
CA ALA A 61 1.74 -2.27 2.28
C ALA A 61 0.98 -3.57 2.11
N GLU A 62 0.32 -3.99 3.18
CA GLU A 62 -0.64 -5.08 3.15
C GLU A 62 -2.03 -4.48 3.08
N VAL A 63 -2.75 -4.78 2.02
CA VAL A 63 -4.13 -4.34 1.85
C VAL A 63 -5.04 -5.44 2.38
N ILE A 64 -5.89 -5.09 3.33
CA ILE A 64 -6.77 -6.03 4.01
C ILE A 64 -8.17 -5.84 3.46
N PHE A 65 -8.77 -6.91 2.97
CA PHE A 65 -10.13 -6.84 2.46
C PHE A 65 -10.92 -8.08 2.89
N VAL A 66 -12.22 -7.87 3.10
CA VAL A 66 -13.10 -8.91 3.62
C VAL A 66 -13.69 -9.71 2.46
N LEU A 67 -13.65 -11.02 2.59
CA LEU A 67 -14.29 -11.92 1.63
C LEU A 67 -15.78 -12.01 1.93
N GLU A 68 -16.55 -12.02 0.88
CA GLU A 68 -18.01 -12.16 0.99
C GLU A 68 -18.42 -13.60 0.90
#